data_8fc5fea402b183f03232fbedc0a869db
#
_entry.id   8fc5fea402b183f03232fbedc0a869db
#
_cell.length_a   1.000
_cell.length_b   1.000
_cell.length_c   1.000
_cell.angle_alpha   90.00
_cell.angle_beta   90.00
_cell.angle_gamma   90.00
#
_symmetry.space_group_name_H-M   'P 1'
#
loop_
_entity.id
_entity.type
_entity.pdbx_description
1 polymer ?
#
loop_
_entity_poly.entity_id
_entity_poly.type
_entity_poly.pdbx_seq_one_letter_code
_entity_poly.pdbx_strand_id
1 'polypeptide(L)'
;LILHGFLGNHKSMEELATYLDSSYILPDLIGHGRSPCPKELKQYTLEAMINQLHEVTNSSLRDPFDLIGYSMGARLALSYALAKQNSVRSLILIGGSPGIQDDFARHQRALDDTRKAALLEDKGLLEFVNTWETQRIFSTQRLLSSDKLLAQRRARLSTNPMGIISHLRASGAGAMRPLWERLHEIKIPVLLV
;
A
#
# COMPACT_ATOMS: atom_id res chain seq x y z
N LEU A 1 -2.66 13.31 -3.97
CA LEU A 1 -1.98 12.05 -4.26
C LEU A 1 -2.71 10.92 -3.55
N ILE A 2 -3.05 9.83 -4.27
CA ILE A 2 -3.81 8.71 -3.69
C ILE A 2 -3.04 7.40 -3.93
N LEU A 3 -2.70 6.68 -2.85
CA LEU A 3 -1.90 5.46 -2.87
C LEU A 3 -2.77 4.22 -2.65
N HIS A 4 -2.68 3.26 -3.58
CA HIS A 4 -3.43 2.01 -3.52
C HIS A 4 -2.88 1.01 -2.49
N GLY A 5 -3.67 0.00 -2.16
CA GLY A 5 -3.28 -1.11 -1.29
C GLY A 5 -2.53 -2.24 -2.01
N PHE A 6 -2.10 -3.23 -1.23
CA PHE A 6 -1.45 -4.45 -1.73
C PHE A 6 -2.37 -5.20 -2.72
N LEU A 7 -1.82 -5.74 -3.80
CA LEU A 7 -2.54 -6.32 -4.95
C LEU A 7 -3.44 -5.33 -5.71
N GLY A 8 -3.36 -4.04 -5.40
CA GLY A 8 -4.07 -2.98 -6.12
C GLY A 8 -3.22 -2.33 -7.20
N ASN A 9 -3.79 -1.33 -7.85
CA ASN A 9 -3.15 -0.42 -8.79
C ASN A 9 -3.94 0.89 -8.84
N HIS A 10 -3.56 1.83 -9.71
CA HIS A 10 -4.27 3.11 -9.88
C HIS A 10 -5.79 2.93 -10.05
N LYS A 11 -6.24 1.94 -10.84
CA LYS A 11 -7.69 1.70 -11.09
C LYS A 11 -8.46 1.38 -9.82
N SER A 12 -7.84 0.75 -8.83
CA SER A 12 -8.50 0.44 -7.56
C SER A 12 -8.83 1.69 -6.72
N MET A 13 -8.27 2.86 -7.08
CA MET A 13 -8.50 4.13 -6.41
C MET A 13 -9.32 5.12 -7.26
N GLU A 14 -9.66 4.78 -8.51
CA GLU A 14 -10.41 5.65 -9.43
C GLU A 14 -11.79 6.01 -8.88
N GLU A 15 -12.55 5.04 -8.35
CA GLU A 15 -13.87 5.29 -7.76
C GLU A 15 -13.78 6.31 -6.62
N LEU A 16 -12.80 6.17 -5.71
CA LEU A 16 -12.57 7.15 -4.65
C LEU A 16 -12.25 8.54 -5.22
N ALA A 17 -11.41 8.58 -6.23
CA ALA A 17 -10.97 9.84 -6.84
C ALA A 17 -12.13 10.62 -7.46
N THR A 18 -13.18 9.96 -7.95
CA THR A 18 -14.37 10.62 -8.54
C THR A 18 -15.17 11.44 -7.53
N TYR A 19 -15.02 11.17 -6.23
CA TYR A 19 -15.69 11.94 -5.17
C TYR A 19 -14.90 13.16 -4.71
N LEU A 20 -13.68 13.37 -5.26
CA LEU A 20 -12.85 14.51 -4.91
C LEU A 20 -13.04 15.63 -5.94
N ASP A 21 -13.39 16.82 -5.46
CA ASP A 21 -13.50 18.03 -6.29
C ASP A 21 -12.12 18.71 -6.44
N SER A 22 -11.14 17.95 -6.96
CA SER A 22 -9.79 18.45 -7.17
C SER A 22 -8.99 17.57 -8.14
N SER A 23 -7.92 18.10 -8.70
CA SER A 23 -6.96 17.32 -9.50
C SER A 23 -6.28 16.26 -8.62
N TYR A 24 -6.06 15.06 -9.16
CA TYR A 24 -5.44 13.96 -8.44
C TYR A 24 -4.39 13.22 -9.26
N ILE A 25 -3.48 12.57 -8.56
CA ILE A 25 -2.49 11.63 -9.11
C ILE A 25 -2.70 10.27 -8.45
N LEU A 26 -2.83 9.23 -9.26
CA LEU A 26 -2.98 7.82 -8.85
C LEU A 26 -1.77 7.03 -9.35
N PRO A 27 -0.64 7.01 -8.64
CA PRO A 27 0.51 6.23 -9.08
C PRO A 27 0.27 4.73 -8.88
N ASP A 28 0.80 3.93 -9.79
CA ASP A 28 1.07 2.54 -9.49
C ASP A 28 2.35 2.46 -8.65
N LEU A 29 2.30 1.90 -7.47
CA LEU A 29 3.50 1.70 -6.65
C LEU A 29 4.44 0.70 -7.32
N ILE A 30 5.73 0.79 -7.03
CA ILE A 30 6.74 -0.13 -7.58
C ILE A 30 6.25 -1.58 -7.52
N GLY A 31 6.45 -2.36 -8.58
CA GLY A 31 6.00 -3.76 -8.68
C GLY A 31 4.50 -3.97 -8.83
N HIS A 32 3.70 -2.89 -8.95
CA HIS A 32 2.26 -2.95 -9.19
C HIS A 32 1.89 -2.25 -10.50
N GLY A 33 0.75 -2.65 -11.08
CA GLY A 33 0.16 -2.03 -12.26
C GLY A 33 1.16 -1.92 -13.41
N ARG A 34 1.43 -0.70 -13.88
CA ARG A 34 2.35 -0.38 -14.97
C ARG A 34 3.74 0.05 -14.51
N SER A 35 3.95 0.16 -13.19
CA SER A 35 5.24 0.55 -12.64
C SER A 35 6.29 -0.56 -12.80
N PRO A 36 7.58 -0.18 -12.91
CA PRO A 36 8.67 -1.15 -12.99
C PRO A 36 8.64 -2.19 -11.88
N CYS A 37 9.11 -3.40 -12.18
CA CYS A 37 9.21 -4.51 -11.25
C CYS A 37 10.68 -5.00 -11.18
N PRO A 38 11.60 -4.22 -10.59
CA PRO A 38 13.01 -4.59 -10.47
C PRO A 38 13.19 -5.79 -9.54
N LYS A 39 14.30 -6.52 -9.69
CA LYS A 39 14.62 -7.70 -8.89
C LYS A 39 15.25 -7.35 -7.53
N GLU A 40 15.78 -6.16 -7.39
CA GLU A 40 16.50 -5.70 -6.20
C GLU A 40 15.52 -5.37 -5.07
N LEU A 41 15.46 -6.22 -4.06
CA LEU A 41 14.55 -6.06 -2.90
C LEU A 41 14.69 -4.72 -2.20
N LYS A 42 15.88 -4.12 -2.19
CA LYS A 42 16.12 -2.81 -1.58
C LYS A 42 15.25 -1.69 -2.16
N GLN A 43 14.78 -1.83 -3.42
CA GLN A 43 13.91 -0.85 -4.06
C GLN A 43 12.47 -0.90 -3.54
N TYR A 44 12.08 -1.96 -2.84
CA TYR A 44 10.75 -2.15 -2.27
C TYR A 44 10.68 -1.82 -0.77
N THR A 45 11.77 -1.36 -0.16
CA THR A 45 11.72 -0.90 1.24
C THR A 45 10.87 0.36 1.36
N LEU A 46 10.29 0.60 2.54
CA LEU A 46 9.50 1.83 2.77
C LEU A 46 10.33 3.09 2.49
N GLU A 47 11.60 3.10 2.87
CA GLU A 47 12.51 4.22 2.62
C GLU A 47 12.72 4.47 1.12
N ALA A 48 12.95 3.41 0.33
CA ALA A 48 13.09 3.52 -1.11
C ALA A 48 11.80 4.04 -1.75
N MET A 49 10.63 3.51 -1.33
CA MET A 49 9.34 3.96 -1.85
C MET A 49 9.03 5.41 -1.47
N ILE A 50 9.41 5.88 -0.28
CA ILE A 50 9.29 7.29 0.11
C ILE A 50 10.10 8.18 -0.85
N ASN A 51 11.33 7.78 -1.18
CA ASN A 51 12.18 8.55 -2.10
C ASN A 51 11.60 8.54 -3.52
N GLN A 52 11.14 7.39 -4.02
CA GLN A 52 10.47 7.27 -5.32
C GLN A 52 9.23 8.17 -5.41
N LEU A 53 8.37 8.17 -4.39
CA LEU A 53 7.21 9.05 -4.33
C LEU A 53 7.63 10.52 -4.28
N HIS A 54 8.70 10.84 -3.55
CA HIS A 54 9.19 12.21 -3.45
C HIS A 54 9.70 12.75 -4.78
N GLU A 55 10.38 11.93 -5.57
CA GLU A 55 10.78 12.26 -6.94
C GLU A 55 9.58 12.54 -7.84
N VAL A 56 8.56 11.66 -7.79
CA VAL A 56 7.32 11.84 -8.56
C VAL A 56 6.58 13.11 -8.14
N THR A 57 6.44 13.36 -6.84
CA THR A 57 5.72 14.56 -6.34
C THR A 57 6.45 15.85 -6.67
N ASN A 58 7.77 15.89 -6.54
CA ASN A 58 8.57 17.08 -6.89
C ASN A 58 8.52 17.41 -8.37
N SER A 59 8.39 16.41 -9.24
CA SER A 59 8.29 16.63 -10.68
C SER A 59 6.88 17.00 -11.14
N SER A 60 5.84 16.58 -10.41
CA SER A 60 4.45 16.68 -10.85
C SER A 60 3.59 17.65 -10.03
N LEU A 61 4.01 18.01 -8.81
CA LEU A 61 3.29 18.86 -7.88
C LEU A 61 4.19 20.03 -7.46
N ARG A 62 3.62 21.23 -7.39
CA ARG A 62 4.38 22.45 -7.04
C ARG A 62 4.22 22.86 -5.58
N ASP A 63 3.08 22.55 -4.97
CA ASP A 63 2.66 22.97 -3.63
C ASP A 63 2.43 21.77 -2.72
N PRO A 64 2.33 21.95 -1.40
CA PRO A 64 1.90 20.91 -0.49
C PRO A 64 0.57 20.32 -0.94
N PHE A 65 0.48 19.01 -0.99
CA PHE A 65 -0.66 18.26 -1.51
C PHE A 65 -1.35 17.44 -0.41
N ASP A 66 -2.60 17.08 -0.65
CA ASP A 66 -3.32 16.13 0.20
C ASP A 66 -2.88 14.71 -0.18
N LEU A 67 -2.55 13.92 0.85
CA LEU A 67 -2.06 12.56 0.71
C LEU A 67 -3.09 11.57 1.27
N ILE A 68 -3.62 10.72 0.40
CA ILE A 68 -4.56 9.67 0.76
C ILE A 68 -3.86 8.33 0.57
N GLY A 69 -3.97 7.42 1.53
CA GLY A 69 -3.45 6.08 1.40
C GLY A 69 -4.45 5.02 1.86
N TYR A 70 -4.51 3.91 1.13
CA TYR A 70 -5.34 2.76 1.50
C TYR A 70 -4.46 1.56 1.89
N SER A 71 -4.67 0.98 3.06
CA SER A 71 -4.01 -0.24 3.54
C SER A 71 -2.46 -0.15 3.47
N MET A 72 -1.80 -0.86 2.57
CA MET A 72 -0.36 -0.72 2.30
C MET A 72 0.00 0.72 1.93
N GLY A 73 -0.79 1.35 1.07
CA GLY A 73 -0.63 2.76 0.70
C GLY A 73 -0.81 3.71 1.89
N ALA A 74 -1.66 3.37 2.89
CA ALA A 74 -1.79 4.16 4.11
C ALA A 74 -0.55 4.08 4.99
N ARG A 75 0.09 2.90 5.11
CA ARG A 75 1.38 2.75 5.81
C ARG A 75 2.49 3.56 5.14
N LEU A 76 2.53 3.54 3.81
CA LEU A 76 3.48 4.33 3.04
C LEU A 76 3.19 5.83 3.17
N ALA A 77 1.91 6.25 3.10
CA ALA A 77 1.50 7.64 3.26
C ALA A 77 1.88 8.20 4.65
N LEU A 78 1.64 7.44 5.73
CA LEU A 78 2.06 7.81 7.06
C LEU A 78 3.59 7.97 7.17
N SER A 79 4.32 7.00 6.62
CA SER A 79 5.80 7.04 6.61
C SER A 79 6.33 8.21 5.79
N TYR A 80 5.69 8.51 4.65
CA TYR A 80 6.02 9.66 3.81
C TYR A 80 5.75 10.99 4.54
N ALA A 81 4.58 11.13 5.18
CA ALA A 81 4.23 12.33 5.92
C ALA A 81 5.22 12.60 7.07
N LEU A 82 5.68 11.57 7.79
CA LEU A 82 6.72 11.71 8.81
C LEU A 82 8.09 12.11 8.25
N ALA A 83 8.42 11.69 7.03
CA ALA A 83 9.71 11.97 6.42
C ALA A 83 9.73 13.29 5.62
N LYS A 84 8.59 13.71 5.07
CA LYS A 84 8.44 14.81 4.08
C LYS A 84 7.25 15.70 4.42
N GLN A 85 7.02 16.01 5.69
CA GLN A 85 5.83 16.71 6.18
C GLN A 85 5.57 18.05 5.47
N ASN A 86 6.62 18.79 5.13
CA ASN A 86 6.50 20.07 4.43
C ASN A 86 5.86 19.96 3.03
N SER A 87 5.87 18.78 2.43
CA SER A 87 5.24 18.52 1.13
C SER A 87 3.78 18.07 1.26
N VAL A 88 3.29 17.82 2.49
CA VAL A 88 1.94 17.28 2.72
C VAL A 88 1.08 18.31 3.43
N ARG A 89 -0.06 18.68 2.83
CA ARG A 89 -1.04 19.62 3.39
C ARG A 89 -1.96 18.94 4.39
N SER A 90 -2.45 17.75 4.05
CA SER A 90 -3.28 16.90 4.91
C SER A 90 -3.07 15.42 4.61
N LEU A 91 -3.39 14.55 5.56
CA LEU A 91 -3.19 13.10 5.47
C LEU A 91 -4.49 12.35 5.74
N ILE A 92 -4.90 11.47 4.83
CA ILE A 92 -6.07 10.60 4.99
C ILE A 92 -5.58 9.14 4.94
N LEU A 93 -5.82 8.40 6.02
CA LEU A 93 -5.40 7.01 6.18
C LEU A 93 -6.62 6.10 6.25
N ILE A 94 -6.80 5.26 5.21
CA ILE A 94 -7.91 4.32 5.10
C ILE A 94 -7.41 2.91 5.39
N GLY A 95 -7.87 2.30 6.49
CA GLY A 95 -7.51 0.94 6.88
C GLY A 95 -6.00 0.74 7.07
N GLY A 96 -5.28 1.77 7.49
CA GLY A 96 -3.85 1.73 7.78
C GLY A 96 -3.55 1.56 9.28
N SER A 97 -2.27 1.34 9.60
CA SER A 97 -1.77 1.34 10.98
C SER A 97 -0.35 1.88 11.04
N PRO A 98 0.07 2.41 12.20
CA PRO A 98 1.46 2.82 12.44
C PRO A 98 2.46 1.66 12.54
N GLY A 99 2.03 0.43 12.25
CA GLY A 99 2.84 -0.79 12.35
C GLY A 99 2.53 -1.60 13.61
N ILE A 100 3.12 -2.79 13.69
CA ILE A 100 2.94 -3.74 14.81
C ILE A 100 3.94 -3.39 15.90
N GLN A 101 3.45 -2.92 17.04
CA GLN A 101 4.28 -2.45 18.16
C GLN A 101 4.96 -3.61 18.90
N ASP A 102 4.22 -4.67 19.18
CA ASP A 102 4.74 -5.85 19.86
C ASP A 102 5.75 -6.58 18.97
N ASP A 103 6.95 -6.81 19.48
CA ASP A 103 8.06 -7.41 18.74
C ASP A 103 7.78 -8.87 18.34
N PHE A 104 7.14 -9.63 19.21
CA PHE A 104 6.79 -11.02 18.92
C PHE A 104 5.73 -11.09 17.80
N ALA A 105 4.66 -10.32 17.91
CA ALA A 105 3.62 -10.25 16.89
C ALA A 105 4.18 -9.75 15.55
N ARG A 106 5.11 -8.78 15.57
CA ARG A 106 5.78 -8.29 14.37
C ARG A 106 6.64 -9.36 13.71
N HIS A 107 7.39 -10.12 14.51
CA HIS A 107 8.18 -11.26 14.02
C HIS A 107 7.30 -12.35 13.43
N GLN A 108 6.20 -12.72 14.11
CA GLN A 108 5.23 -13.70 13.58
C GLN A 108 4.63 -13.22 12.25
N ARG A 109 4.33 -11.93 12.14
CA ARG A 109 3.84 -11.35 10.89
C ARG A 109 4.90 -11.39 9.78
N ALA A 110 6.18 -11.16 10.06
CA ALA A 110 7.26 -11.28 9.07
C ALA A 110 7.41 -12.71 8.56
N LEU A 111 7.30 -13.70 9.46
CA LEU A 111 7.28 -15.12 9.08
C LEU A 111 6.06 -15.45 8.19
N ASP A 112 4.91 -14.89 8.50
CA ASP A 112 3.68 -15.09 7.73
C ASP A 112 3.77 -14.43 6.33
N ASP A 113 4.33 -13.24 6.24
CA ASP A 113 4.61 -12.56 4.97
C ASP A 113 5.61 -13.39 4.12
N THR A 114 6.63 -14.01 4.75
CA THR A 114 7.57 -14.94 4.09
C THR A 114 6.87 -16.21 3.56
N ARG A 115 5.96 -16.80 4.35
CA ARG A 115 5.17 -17.96 3.92
C ARG A 115 4.26 -17.62 2.73
N LYS A 116 3.65 -16.43 2.73
CA LYS A 116 2.84 -15.95 1.62
C LYS A 116 3.67 -15.73 0.34
N ALA A 117 4.89 -15.21 0.47
CA ALA A 117 5.80 -15.10 -0.66
C ALA A 117 6.17 -16.47 -1.23
N ALA A 118 6.48 -17.44 -0.37
CA ALA A 118 6.79 -18.83 -0.78
C ALA A 118 5.58 -19.52 -1.43
N LEU A 119 4.37 -19.32 -0.91
CA LEU A 119 3.14 -19.82 -1.55
C LEU A 119 2.99 -19.28 -2.97
N LEU A 120 3.22 -17.97 -3.15
CA LEU A 120 3.13 -17.35 -4.48
C LEU A 120 4.21 -17.88 -5.44
N GLU A 121 5.42 -18.13 -4.95
CA GLU A 121 6.51 -18.73 -5.74
C GLU A 121 6.22 -20.17 -6.15
N ASP A 122 5.67 -20.98 -5.23
CA ASP A 122 5.44 -22.43 -5.44
C ASP A 122 4.14 -22.71 -6.21
N LYS A 123 3.03 -22.06 -5.84
CA LYS A 123 1.68 -22.33 -6.36
C LYS A 123 1.19 -21.32 -7.41
N GLY A 124 1.90 -20.22 -7.60
CA GLY A 124 1.54 -19.19 -8.55
C GLY A 124 0.43 -18.25 -8.08
N LEU A 125 0.17 -17.24 -8.93
CA LEU A 125 -0.70 -16.11 -8.58
C LEU A 125 -2.16 -16.51 -8.35
N LEU A 126 -2.69 -17.46 -9.10
CA LEU A 126 -4.08 -17.88 -8.97
C LEU A 126 -4.36 -18.46 -7.58
N GLU A 127 -3.51 -19.39 -7.13
CA GLU A 127 -3.67 -20.02 -5.82
C GLU A 127 -3.41 -19.03 -4.68
N PHE A 128 -2.44 -18.15 -4.86
CA PHE A 128 -2.19 -17.07 -3.92
C PHE A 128 -3.42 -16.17 -3.77
N VAL A 129 -4.05 -15.73 -4.87
CA VAL A 129 -5.25 -14.88 -4.84
C VAL A 129 -6.43 -15.62 -4.22
N ASN A 130 -6.61 -16.92 -4.53
CA ASN A 130 -7.63 -17.75 -3.89
C ASN A 130 -7.50 -17.72 -2.36
N THR A 131 -6.29 -18.00 -1.85
CA THR A 131 -6.00 -17.98 -0.40
C THR A 131 -6.11 -16.56 0.17
N TRP A 132 -5.66 -15.54 -0.57
CA TRP A 132 -5.73 -14.15 -0.14
C TRP A 132 -7.16 -13.68 0.10
N GLU A 133 -8.08 -14.00 -0.79
CA GLU A 133 -9.48 -13.58 -0.73
C GLU A 133 -10.28 -14.23 0.41
N THR A 134 -9.79 -15.33 1.01
CA THR A 134 -10.45 -15.97 2.17
C THR A 134 -10.13 -15.32 3.51
N GLN A 135 -9.20 -14.38 3.56
CA GLN A 135 -8.79 -13.75 4.82
C GLN A 135 -9.95 -12.96 5.45
N ARG A 136 -10.04 -13.01 6.80
CA ARG A 136 -11.11 -12.34 7.58
C ARG A 136 -11.28 -10.85 7.27
N ILE A 137 -10.19 -10.16 6.95
CA ILE A 137 -10.23 -8.73 6.62
C ILE A 137 -11.10 -8.42 5.40
N PHE A 138 -11.39 -9.42 4.55
CA PHE A 138 -12.24 -9.28 3.37
C PHE A 138 -13.67 -9.79 3.57
N SER A 139 -14.07 -10.15 4.79
CA SER A 139 -15.40 -10.71 5.06
C SER A 139 -16.54 -9.80 4.61
N THR A 140 -16.40 -8.49 4.75
CA THR A 140 -17.37 -7.49 4.31
C THR A 140 -17.45 -7.33 2.79
N GLN A 141 -16.43 -7.75 2.05
CA GLN A 141 -16.46 -7.69 0.58
C GLN A 141 -17.56 -8.60 -0.02
N ARG A 142 -18.01 -9.62 0.72
CA ARG A 142 -19.13 -10.49 0.31
C ARG A 142 -20.44 -9.71 0.10
N LEU A 143 -20.53 -8.48 0.62
CA LEU A 143 -21.68 -7.59 0.45
C LEU A 143 -21.62 -6.78 -0.85
N LEU A 144 -20.50 -6.83 -1.57
CA LEU A 144 -20.34 -6.16 -2.86
C LEU A 144 -21.09 -6.91 -3.96
N SER A 145 -21.50 -6.18 -5.01
CA SER A 145 -22.07 -6.80 -6.20
C SER A 145 -21.10 -7.77 -6.87
N SER A 146 -21.62 -8.75 -7.57
CA SER A 146 -20.81 -9.74 -8.31
C SER A 146 -19.84 -9.08 -9.30
N ASP A 147 -20.27 -8.00 -9.95
CA ASP A 147 -19.44 -7.27 -10.91
C ASP A 147 -18.24 -6.60 -10.21
N LYS A 148 -18.43 -5.98 -9.04
CA LYS A 148 -17.35 -5.39 -8.24
C LYS A 148 -16.38 -6.48 -7.75
N LEU A 149 -16.88 -7.62 -7.29
CA LEU A 149 -16.04 -8.75 -6.89
C LEU A 149 -15.22 -9.30 -8.05
N LEU A 150 -15.81 -9.48 -9.22
CA LEU A 150 -15.13 -9.92 -10.42
C LEU A 150 -14.07 -8.91 -10.89
N ALA A 151 -14.38 -7.62 -10.85
CA ALA A 151 -13.44 -6.56 -11.19
C ALA A 151 -12.23 -6.55 -10.25
N GLN A 152 -12.45 -6.65 -8.93
CA GLN A 152 -11.38 -6.76 -7.94
C GLN A 152 -10.50 -8.00 -8.16
N ARG A 153 -11.12 -9.16 -8.40
CA ARG A 153 -10.40 -10.40 -8.67
C ARG A 153 -9.55 -10.31 -9.95
N ARG A 154 -10.10 -9.75 -11.03
CA ARG A 154 -9.34 -9.51 -12.26
C ARG A 154 -8.15 -8.60 -12.03
N ALA A 155 -8.32 -7.51 -11.26
CA ALA A 155 -7.24 -6.61 -10.90
C ALA A 155 -6.13 -7.35 -10.13
N ARG A 156 -6.47 -8.17 -9.12
CA ARG A 156 -5.52 -8.98 -8.36
C ARG A 156 -4.76 -9.97 -9.26
N LEU A 157 -5.46 -10.66 -10.16
CA LEU A 157 -4.87 -11.63 -11.08
C LEU A 157 -4.04 -10.99 -12.21
N SER A 158 -4.13 -9.67 -12.42
CA SER A 158 -3.30 -8.94 -13.38
C SER A 158 -2.00 -8.41 -12.78
N THR A 159 -1.75 -8.63 -11.48
CA THR A 159 -0.57 -8.13 -10.78
C THR A 159 0.67 -8.96 -11.14
N ASN A 160 1.85 -8.31 -11.17
CA ASN A 160 3.12 -9.01 -11.37
C ASN A 160 3.50 -9.80 -10.10
N PRO A 161 3.62 -11.15 -10.17
CA PRO A 161 3.94 -11.97 -9.00
C PRO A 161 5.26 -11.57 -8.31
N MET A 162 6.29 -11.22 -9.11
CA MET A 162 7.60 -10.83 -8.56
C MET A 162 7.50 -9.55 -7.72
N GLY A 163 6.68 -8.57 -8.16
CA GLY A 163 6.42 -7.35 -7.38
C GLY A 163 5.77 -7.67 -6.04
N ILE A 164 4.79 -8.56 -6.03
CA ILE A 164 4.09 -8.99 -4.81
C ILE A 164 5.03 -9.71 -3.84
N ILE A 165 5.85 -10.64 -4.34
CA ILE A 165 6.87 -11.34 -3.56
C ILE A 165 7.85 -10.34 -2.92
N SER A 166 8.31 -9.37 -3.72
CA SER A 166 9.25 -8.35 -3.26
C SER A 166 8.65 -7.47 -2.16
N HIS A 167 7.39 -7.06 -2.29
CA HIS A 167 6.69 -6.32 -1.23
C HIS A 167 6.50 -7.13 0.06
N LEU A 168 6.11 -8.40 -0.04
CA LEU A 168 5.98 -9.27 1.13
C LEU A 168 7.29 -9.37 1.91
N ARG A 169 8.43 -9.44 1.20
CA ARG A 169 9.76 -9.58 1.79
C ARG A 169 10.35 -8.28 2.30
N ALA A 170 10.15 -7.16 1.60
CA ALA A 170 10.85 -5.91 1.89
C ALA A 170 10.02 -4.84 2.63
N SER A 171 8.70 -4.82 2.43
CA SER A 171 7.77 -3.82 3.00
C SER A 171 6.49 -4.42 3.55
N GLY A 172 6.44 -5.73 3.78
CA GLY A 172 5.35 -6.38 4.49
C GLY A 172 5.11 -5.73 5.86
N ALA A 173 3.92 -5.92 6.44
CA ALA A 173 3.62 -5.30 7.72
C ALA A 173 4.55 -5.77 8.85
N GLY A 174 5.14 -6.96 8.72
CA GLY A 174 6.15 -7.48 9.65
C GLY A 174 7.53 -6.84 9.48
N ALA A 175 7.86 -6.33 8.30
CA ALA A 175 9.13 -5.66 8.03
C ALA A 175 9.11 -4.16 8.40
N MET A 176 7.92 -3.59 8.56
CA MET A 176 7.76 -2.18 8.91
C MET A 176 8.18 -1.92 10.37
N ARG A 177 9.04 -0.92 10.58
CA ARG A 177 9.30 -0.40 11.93
C ARG A 177 8.04 0.29 12.46
N PRO A 178 7.65 0.06 13.73
CA PRO A 178 6.52 0.76 14.33
C PRO A 178 6.76 2.27 14.39
N LEU A 179 5.73 3.04 14.10
CA LEU A 179 5.79 4.51 14.07
C LEU A 179 5.03 5.18 15.24
N TRP A 180 4.56 4.37 16.21
CA TRP A 180 3.74 4.87 17.32
C TRP A 180 4.40 6.00 18.09
N GLU A 181 5.68 5.88 18.42
CA GLU A 181 6.43 6.90 19.15
C GLU A 181 6.67 8.19 18.37
N ARG A 182 6.50 8.12 17.03
CA ARG A 182 6.72 9.23 16.13
C ARG A 182 5.44 9.96 15.71
N LEU A 183 4.26 9.45 16.08
CA LEU A 183 2.99 10.06 15.67
C LEU A 183 2.85 11.51 16.17
N HIS A 184 3.45 11.85 17.30
CA HIS A 184 3.47 13.21 17.84
C HIS A 184 4.24 14.23 16.96
N GLU A 185 5.09 13.76 16.04
CA GLU A 185 5.83 14.60 15.09
C GLU A 185 4.91 15.15 13.98
N ILE A 186 3.74 14.53 13.72
CA ILE A 186 2.80 14.96 12.68
C ILE A 186 2.07 16.22 13.15
N LYS A 187 2.23 17.31 12.38
CA LYS A 187 1.63 18.63 12.67
C LYS A 187 0.57 19.05 11.64
N ILE A 188 0.35 18.21 10.64
CA ILE A 188 -0.67 18.42 9.60
C ILE A 188 -2.01 17.78 10.01
N PRO A 189 -3.15 18.22 9.48
CA PRO A 189 -4.44 17.57 9.69
C PRO A 189 -4.42 16.11 9.25
N VAL A 190 -5.00 15.21 10.07
CA VAL A 190 -5.10 13.78 9.79
C VAL A 190 -6.54 13.31 9.92
N LEU A 191 -7.03 12.57 8.92
CA LEU A 191 -8.29 11.84 8.96
C LEU A 191 -8.01 10.33 8.95
N LEU A 192 -8.59 9.61 9.89
CA LEU A 192 -8.55 8.15 9.95
C LEU A 192 -9.91 7.57 9.55
N VAL A 193 -9.90 6.58 8.66
CA VAL A 193 -11.09 5.89 8.14
C VAL A 193 -10.93 4.37 8.31
#